data_d6d3c763c56f3d68bd87a93be0634c0f
#
_entry.id   d6d3c763c56f3d68bd87a93be0634c0f
#
_cell.length_a   1.000
_cell.length_b   1.000
_cell.length_c   1.000
_cell.angle_alpha   90.00
_cell.angle_beta   90.00
_cell.angle_gamma   90.00
#
_symmetry.space_group_name_H-M   'P 1'
#
loop_
_entity.id
_entity.type
_entity.pdbx_description
1 polymer ?
#
loop_
_entity_poly.entity_id
_entity_poly.type
_entity_poly.pdbx_seq_one_letter_code
_entity_poly.pdbx_strand_id
1 'polypeptide(L)' 'MAYVLALDQGTTSSRAILFDESGGIAAVAQHEFQQFYPQAGWVEHDPFEILTSQISCAVEALISI' A
#
# COMPACT_ATOMS: atom_id res chain seq x y z
N MET A 1 -21.85 -9.68 3.31
CA MET A 1 -20.52 -9.93 3.89
C MET A 1 -19.76 -8.62 3.97
N ALA A 2 -19.25 -8.29 5.11
CA ALA A 2 -18.55 -7.00 5.32
C ALA A 2 -17.04 -7.19 5.46
N TYR A 3 -16.30 -6.26 4.89
CA TYR A 3 -14.83 -6.24 4.97
C TYR A 3 -14.36 -4.86 5.42
N VAL A 4 -13.21 -4.83 6.07
CA VAL A 4 -12.53 -3.59 6.40
C VAL A 4 -11.23 -3.54 5.62
N LEU A 5 -11.05 -2.46 4.85
CA LEU A 5 -9.83 -2.22 4.09
C LEU A 5 -8.95 -1.25 4.88
N ALA A 6 -7.77 -1.71 5.28
CA ALA A 6 -6.78 -0.88 5.95
C ALA A 6 -5.65 -0.55 4.99
N LEU A 7 -5.32 0.73 4.88
CA LEU A 7 -4.24 1.21 4.04
C LEU A 7 -3.09 1.66 4.93
N ASP A 8 -1.90 1.14 4.66
CA ASP A 8 -0.70 1.43 5.42
C ASP A 8 0.38 1.96 4.48
N GLN A 9 0.97 3.08 4.85
CA GLN A 9 1.97 3.78 4.05
C GLN A 9 3.27 3.85 4.84
N GLY A 10 4.29 3.11 4.37
CA GLY A 10 5.64 3.20 4.91
C GLY A 10 6.50 4.19 4.14
N THR A 11 7.79 4.30 4.51
CA THR A 11 8.74 5.15 3.80
C THR A 11 9.11 4.62 2.43
N THR A 12 9.06 3.31 2.24
CA THR A 12 9.52 2.65 1.02
C THR A 12 8.44 1.77 0.37
N SER A 13 7.26 1.66 0.99
CA SER A 13 6.23 0.76 0.49
C SER A 13 4.84 1.24 0.84
N SER A 14 3.87 0.78 0.05
CA SER A 14 2.44 0.91 0.35
C SER A 14 1.86 -0.48 0.56
N ARG A 15 0.91 -0.61 1.47
CA ARG A 15 0.26 -1.87 1.77
C ARG A 15 -1.22 -1.68 1.97
N ALA A 16 -1.99 -2.64 1.49
CA ALA A 16 -3.43 -2.73 1.72
C ALA A 16 -3.74 -4.08 2.36
N ILE A 17 -4.49 -4.07 3.44
CA ILE A 17 -4.91 -5.30 4.14
C ILE A 17 -6.42 -5.30 4.19
N LEU A 18 -7.03 -6.40 3.77
CA LEU A 18 -8.46 -6.58 3.81
C LEU A 18 -8.81 -7.57 4.92
N PHE A 19 -9.57 -7.10 5.90
CA PHE A 19 -10.02 -7.91 7.03
C PHE A 19 -11.46 -8.37 6.81
N ASP A 20 -11.76 -9.60 7.19
CA ASP A 20 -13.12 -10.11 7.15
C ASP A 20 -13.90 -9.76 8.43
N GLU A 21 -15.16 -10.19 8.50
CA GLU A 21 -16.05 -9.89 9.62
C GLU A 21 -15.56 -10.43 10.96
N SER A 22 -14.78 -11.50 10.95
CA SER A 22 -14.24 -12.11 12.17
C SER A 22 -12.94 -11.47 12.62
N GLY A 23 -12.41 -10.51 11.86
CA GLY A 23 -11.13 -9.87 12.15
C GLY A 23 -9.93 -10.59 11.56
N GLY A 24 -10.15 -11.66 10.79
CA GLY A 24 -9.08 -12.35 10.08
C GLY A 24 -8.64 -11.59 8.83
N ILE A 25 -7.43 -11.86 8.37
CA ILE A 25 -6.90 -11.27 7.14
C ILE A 25 -7.43 -12.05 5.95
N ALA A 26 -8.21 -11.39 5.08
CA ALA A 26 -8.74 -11.99 3.87
C ALA A 26 -7.79 -11.80 2.68
N ALA A 27 -7.11 -10.67 2.60
CA ALA A 27 -6.18 -10.37 1.52
C ALA A 27 -5.14 -9.33 1.95
N VAL A 28 -3.95 -9.42 1.36
CA VAL A 28 -2.88 -8.44 1.56
C VAL A 28 -2.24 -8.17 0.21
N ALA A 29 -2.00 -6.89 -0.09
CA ALA A 29 -1.22 -6.46 -1.22
C ALA A 29 -0.19 -5.45 -0.76
N GLN A 30 1.03 -5.54 -1.28
CA GLN A 30 2.11 -4.64 -0.91
C GLN A 30 2.95 -4.34 -2.13
N HIS A 31 3.29 -3.05 -2.30
CA HIS A 31 4.17 -2.58 -3.36
C HIS A 31 5.25 -1.69 -2.76
N GLU A 32 6.48 -1.92 -3.20
CA GLU A 32 7.58 -1.03 -2.88
C GLU A 32 7.66 0.07 -3.93
N PHE A 33 8.13 1.23 -3.52
CA PHE A 33 8.34 2.34 -4.43
C PHE A 33 9.76 2.87 -4.30
N GLN A 34 10.24 3.48 -5.39
CA GLN A 34 11.60 3.98 -5.49
C GLN A 34 11.77 5.24 -4.65
N GLN A 35 12.89 5.33 -3.95
CA GLN A 35 13.32 6.55 -3.28
C GLN A 35 14.36 7.27 -4.15
N PHE A 36 14.33 8.59 -4.16
CA PHE A 36 15.26 9.41 -4.90
C PHE A 36 16.21 10.11 -3.93
N TYR A 37 17.49 10.13 -4.30
CA TYR A 37 18.54 10.73 -3.49
C TYR A 37 19.25 11.80 -4.32
N PRO A 38 18.68 13.01 -4.46
CA PRO A 38 19.28 14.05 -5.32
C PRO A 38 20.60 14.55 -4.78
N GLN A 39 20.83 14.46 -3.47
CA GLN A 39 22.09 14.79 -2.82
C GLN A 39 22.33 13.80 -1.68
N ALA A 40 23.59 13.72 -1.24
CA ALA A 40 23.93 12.84 -0.12
C ALA A 40 23.12 13.23 1.13
N GLY A 41 22.44 12.24 1.70
CA GLY A 41 21.59 12.41 2.88
C GLY A 41 20.18 12.94 2.60
N TRP A 42 19.86 13.23 1.34
CA TRP A 42 18.53 13.68 0.95
C TRP A 42 17.73 12.52 0.36
N VAL A 43 16.44 12.44 0.70
CA VAL A 43 15.52 11.45 0.16
C VAL A 43 14.28 12.19 -0.35
N GLU A 44 13.94 11.94 -1.61
CA GLU A 44 12.70 12.45 -2.20
C GLU A 44 11.79 11.30 -2.59
N HIS A 45 10.48 11.50 -2.44
CA HIS A 45 9.47 10.60 -2.93
C HIS A 45 8.61 11.31 -3.95
N ASP A 46 8.27 10.62 -5.04
CA ASP A 46 7.32 11.12 -6.02
C ASP A 46 5.90 10.94 -5.45
N PRO A 47 5.15 12.04 -5.21
CA PRO A 47 3.80 11.93 -4.65
C PRO A 47 2.85 11.11 -5.53
N PHE A 48 3.00 11.17 -6.83
CA PHE A 48 2.18 10.36 -7.75
C PHE A 48 2.49 8.89 -7.65
N GLU A 49 3.76 8.54 -7.49
CA GLU A 49 4.17 7.14 -7.31
C GLU A 49 3.60 6.58 -6.01
N ILE A 50 3.65 7.35 -4.93
CA ILE A 50 3.09 6.93 -3.65
C ILE A 50 1.58 6.71 -3.77
N LEU A 51 0.86 7.67 -4.34
CA LEU A 51 -0.59 7.57 -4.51
C LEU A 51 -0.97 6.40 -5.40
N THR A 52 -0.29 6.24 -6.55
CA THR A 52 -0.54 5.15 -7.49
C THR A 52 -0.27 3.80 -6.83
N SER A 53 0.82 3.68 -6.08
CA SER A 53 1.16 2.46 -5.35
C SER A 53 0.07 2.10 -4.34
N GLN A 54 -0.44 3.07 -3.59
CA GLN A 54 -1.49 2.84 -2.61
C GLN A 54 -2.79 2.39 -3.26
N ILE A 55 -3.18 3.02 -4.36
CA ILE A 55 -4.38 2.64 -5.12
C ILE A 55 -4.21 1.24 -5.68
N SER A 56 -3.05 0.92 -6.24
CA SER A 56 -2.76 -0.42 -6.78
C SER A 56 -2.85 -1.49 -5.71
N CYS A 57 -2.33 -1.23 -4.51
CA CYS A 57 -2.46 -2.16 -3.38
C CYS A 57 -3.92 -2.40 -3.01
N ALA A 58 -4.72 -1.33 -2.94
CA ALA A 58 -6.14 -1.45 -2.59
C ALA A 58 -6.89 -2.27 -3.63
N VAL A 59 -6.69 -2.00 -4.92
CA VAL A 59 -7.34 -2.74 -6.02
C VAL A 59 -6.92 -4.20 -6.00
N GLU A 60 -5.62 -4.47 -5.85
CA GLU A 60 -5.10 -5.84 -5.82
C GLU A 60 -5.69 -6.64 -4.65
N ALA A 61 -5.79 -6.04 -3.47
CA ALA A 61 -6.40 -6.69 -2.31
C ALA A 61 -7.87 -7.00 -2.54
N LEU A 62 -8.61 -6.07 -3.16
CA LEU A 62 -10.04 -6.26 -3.45
C LEU A 62 -10.29 -7.31 -4.52
N ILE A 63 -9.43 -7.37 -5.55
CA ILE A 63 -9.56 -8.35 -6.63
C ILE A 63 -9.30 -9.77 -6.14
N SER A 64 -8.42 -9.94 -5.14
CA SER A 64 -8.02 -11.27 -4.67
C SER A 64 -9.10 -12.01 -3.87
N ILE A 65 -10.20 -11.35 -3.60
CA ILE A 65 -11.37 -12.01 -2.98
C ILE A 65 -12.54 -12.15 -4.00
#